data_1a215525494ab43dfdb92a2b41e80a9a
#
_entry.id   1a215525494ab43dfdb92a2b41e80a9a
#
_cell.length_a   1.000
_cell.length_b   1.000
_cell.length_c   1.000
_cell.angle_alpha   90.00
_cell.angle_beta   90.00
_cell.angle_gamma   90.00
#
_symmetry.space_group_name_H-M   'P 1'
#
loop_
_entity.id
_entity.type
_entity.pdbx_description
1 polymer ?
#
loop_
_entity_poly.entity_id
_entity_poly.type
_entity_poly.pdbx_seq_one_letter_code
_entity_poly.pdbx_strand_id
1 'polypeptide(L)'
;MTRPTPRIVRRVVTGHDETGKAIVVSDGPATNILERPNRPGVALINLWQTSETPAQYDGPDETVDGALILHPPKNGAVFRVIHFEPEDPEVLATLDGKAAFAEMGADSNIVEGARHPFMHATDSVDFAVVLKGRIMMLLDDTEYELREGDTLVQRGNNHAWSNQFDETCIMAFVLIDGTGTVERHG
;
A
#
# COMPACT_ATOMS: atom_id res chain seq x y z
N MET A 1 -11.55 17.73 16.93
CA MET A 1 -10.31 17.44 16.15
C MET A 1 -10.66 17.58 14.69
N THR A 2 -10.01 18.47 13.95
CA THR A 2 -10.20 18.62 12.50
C THR A 2 -9.60 17.40 11.83
N ARG A 3 -10.42 16.67 11.04
CA ARG A 3 -9.96 15.58 10.19
C ARG A 3 -8.83 16.08 9.29
N PRO A 4 -7.65 15.45 9.28
CA PRO A 4 -6.61 15.85 8.34
C PRO A 4 -7.17 15.71 6.92
N THR A 5 -7.00 16.72 6.11
CA THR A 5 -7.40 16.67 4.69
C THR A 5 -6.49 15.65 3.99
N PRO A 6 -7.06 14.65 3.29
CA PRO A 6 -6.25 13.69 2.54
C PRO A 6 -5.29 14.44 1.63
N ARG A 7 -4.00 14.13 1.68
CA ARG A 7 -3.03 14.74 0.75
C ARG A 7 -3.35 14.24 -0.65
N ILE A 8 -3.65 15.17 -1.54
CA ILE A 8 -3.86 14.88 -2.95
C ILE A 8 -2.52 14.45 -3.55
N VAL A 9 -2.44 13.20 -4.02
CA VAL A 9 -1.30 12.71 -4.80
C VAL A 9 -1.56 13.07 -6.26
N ARG A 10 -0.73 13.96 -6.84
CA ARG A 10 -0.78 14.24 -8.28
C ARG A 10 -0.24 13.04 -9.03
N ARG A 11 -1.02 12.56 -10.00
CA ARG A 11 -0.65 11.47 -10.90
C ARG A 11 -0.53 12.03 -12.32
N VAL A 12 0.60 11.76 -12.98
CA VAL A 12 0.83 12.06 -14.38
C VAL A 12 1.03 10.76 -15.12
N VAL A 13 0.22 10.51 -16.16
CA VAL A 13 0.29 9.32 -16.99
C VAL A 13 0.67 9.73 -18.40
N THR A 14 1.68 9.09 -18.97
CA THR A 14 2.13 9.30 -20.35
C THR A 14 1.65 8.16 -21.25
N GLY A 15 1.55 8.44 -22.54
CA GLY A 15 1.18 7.48 -23.57
C GLY A 15 1.52 8.00 -24.95
N HIS A 16 0.78 7.55 -25.94
CA HIS A 16 0.97 7.93 -27.34
C HIS A 16 -0.35 8.43 -27.93
N ASP A 17 -0.26 9.37 -28.86
CA ASP A 17 -1.38 9.76 -29.71
C ASP A 17 -1.55 8.78 -30.90
N GLU A 18 -2.55 9.01 -31.74
CA GLU A 18 -2.85 8.16 -32.92
C GLU A 18 -1.70 8.08 -33.93
N THR A 19 -0.73 8.99 -33.86
CA THR A 19 0.46 9.02 -34.72
C THR A 19 1.68 8.33 -34.08
N GLY A 20 1.55 7.84 -32.84
CA GLY A 20 2.64 7.25 -32.07
C GLY A 20 3.53 8.27 -31.37
N LYS A 21 3.15 9.54 -31.32
CA LYS A 21 3.89 10.59 -30.63
C LYS A 21 3.63 10.49 -29.11
N ALA A 22 4.70 10.57 -28.30
CA ALA A 22 4.61 10.58 -26.87
C ALA A 22 3.88 11.84 -26.34
N ILE A 23 2.88 11.63 -25.51
CA ILE A 23 2.04 12.68 -24.90
C ILE A 23 1.78 12.39 -23.42
N VAL A 24 1.32 13.38 -22.69
CA VAL A 24 0.64 13.21 -21.40
C VAL A 24 -0.84 12.91 -21.66
N VAL A 25 -1.30 11.73 -21.27
CA VAL A 25 -2.71 11.31 -21.43
C VAL A 25 -3.58 11.70 -20.23
N SER A 26 -2.97 11.85 -19.05
CA SER A 26 -3.66 12.28 -17.83
C SER A 26 -2.69 13.03 -16.90
N ASP A 27 -3.18 14.14 -16.34
CA ASP A 27 -2.47 14.94 -15.32
C ASP A 27 -3.49 15.50 -14.34
N GLY A 28 -3.45 15.03 -13.09
CA GLY A 28 -4.38 15.44 -12.07
C GLY A 28 -4.25 14.66 -10.77
N PRO A 29 -5.19 14.84 -9.84
CA PRO A 29 -5.21 14.06 -8.61
C PRO A 29 -5.50 12.59 -8.91
N ALA A 30 -4.83 11.68 -8.17
CA ALA A 30 -5.21 10.28 -8.13
C ALA A 30 -6.63 10.15 -7.54
N THR A 31 -7.46 9.30 -8.14
CA THR A 31 -8.88 9.14 -7.78
C THR A 31 -9.21 7.82 -7.09
N ASN A 32 -8.37 6.78 -7.27
CA ASN A 32 -8.56 5.49 -6.61
C ASN A 32 -7.99 5.56 -5.18
N ILE A 33 -8.84 5.99 -4.24
CA ILE A 33 -8.46 6.25 -2.85
C ILE A 33 -9.36 5.43 -1.93
N LEU A 34 -8.75 4.73 -0.98
CA LEU A 34 -9.41 4.07 0.13
C LEU A 34 -8.99 4.74 1.44
N GLU A 35 -9.89 5.51 2.04
CA GLU A 35 -9.81 5.86 3.45
C GLU A 35 -10.33 4.67 4.27
N ARG A 36 -9.64 4.29 5.33
CA ARG A 36 -9.91 3.05 6.06
C ARG A 36 -10.68 3.33 7.37
N PRO A 37 -12.01 3.18 7.39
CA PRO A 37 -12.80 3.39 8.62
C PRO A 37 -12.36 2.50 9.78
N ASN A 38 -11.96 1.25 9.48
CA ASN A 38 -11.50 0.28 10.48
C ASN A 38 -9.98 0.39 10.77
N ARG A 39 -9.28 1.32 10.15
CA ARG A 39 -7.91 1.74 10.49
C ARG A 39 -7.77 3.26 10.29
N PRO A 40 -8.35 4.08 11.18
CA PRO A 40 -8.28 5.54 11.09
C PRO A 40 -6.83 6.02 10.97
N GLY A 41 -6.62 7.06 10.16
CA GLY A 41 -5.28 7.63 9.94
C GLY A 41 -4.48 6.95 8.83
N VAL A 42 -5.01 5.90 8.18
CA VAL A 42 -4.35 5.27 7.04
C VAL A 42 -5.19 5.43 5.78
N ALA A 43 -4.58 5.97 4.71
CA ALA A 43 -5.19 6.09 3.41
C ALA A 43 -4.31 5.44 2.34
N LEU A 44 -4.92 4.60 1.50
CA LEU A 44 -4.26 3.97 0.35
C LEU A 44 -4.70 4.67 -0.93
N ILE A 45 -3.75 4.95 -1.80
CA ILE A 45 -3.98 5.62 -3.09
C ILE A 45 -3.32 4.77 -4.17
N ASN A 46 -4.11 4.07 -5.00
CA ASN A 46 -3.59 3.37 -6.17
C ASN A 46 -3.28 4.37 -7.28
N LEU A 47 -2.08 4.27 -7.84
CA LEU A 47 -1.61 5.13 -8.91
C LEU A 47 -1.63 4.44 -10.27
N TRP A 48 -1.31 3.14 -10.30
CA TRP A 48 -1.33 2.31 -11.50
C TRP A 48 -1.45 0.85 -11.13
N GLN A 49 -1.97 0.05 -12.06
CA GLN A 49 -2.06 -1.39 -11.93
C GLN A 49 -1.81 -2.03 -13.29
N THR A 50 -1.21 -3.22 -13.28
CA THR A 50 -1.12 -4.09 -14.43
C THR A 50 -1.64 -5.47 -14.04
N SER A 51 -2.29 -6.18 -14.95
CA SER A 51 -2.90 -7.51 -14.70
C SER A 51 -2.18 -8.63 -15.44
N GLU A 52 -1.04 -8.35 -16.09
CA GLU A 52 -0.26 -9.33 -16.81
C GLU A 52 1.24 -8.99 -16.87
N THR A 53 2.06 -9.99 -17.17
CA THR A 53 3.49 -9.86 -17.44
C THR A 53 3.84 -10.66 -18.70
N PRO A 54 4.42 -10.03 -19.78
CA PRO A 54 4.74 -8.61 -19.89
C PRO A 54 3.51 -7.69 -19.83
N ALA A 55 3.65 -6.54 -19.15
CA ALA A 55 2.58 -5.56 -19.06
C ALA A 55 2.33 -4.85 -20.40
N GLN A 56 1.07 -4.61 -20.75
CA GLN A 56 0.70 -3.77 -21.89
C GLN A 56 0.92 -2.30 -21.52
N TYR A 57 1.85 -1.62 -22.19
CA TYR A 57 2.17 -0.22 -21.92
C TYR A 57 1.17 0.77 -22.58
N ASP A 58 0.31 0.30 -23.46
CA ASP A 58 -0.75 1.04 -24.17
C ASP A 58 -2.15 0.55 -23.78
N GLY A 59 -2.26 -0.29 -22.74
CA GLY A 59 -3.51 -0.77 -22.19
C GLY A 59 -4.30 0.31 -21.43
N PRO A 60 -5.54 0.01 -21.04
CA PRO A 60 -6.38 0.91 -20.28
C PRO A 60 -5.84 1.17 -18.86
N ASP A 61 -6.28 2.27 -18.25
CA ASP A 61 -6.05 2.52 -16.82
C ASP A 61 -6.97 1.65 -15.98
N GLU A 62 -6.44 0.57 -15.42
CA GLU A 62 -7.17 -0.39 -14.58
C GLU A 62 -7.54 0.15 -13.19
N THR A 63 -7.06 1.36 -12.81
CA THR A 63 -7.37 1.95 -11.51
C THR A 63 -8.62 2.82 -11.52
N VAL A 64 -9.18 3.16 -12.69
CA VAL A 64 -10.27 4.17 -12.80
C VAL A 64 -11.56 3.69 -12.12
N ASP A 65 -11.96 2.44 -12.34
CA ASP A 65 -13.23 1.89 -11.85
C ASP A 65 -13.04 0.68 -10.90
N GLY A 66 -11.80 0.39 -10.52
CA GLY A 66 -11.46 -0.79 -9.72
C GLY A 66 -11.62 -0.58 -8.22
N ALA A 67 -12.10 -1.60 -7.51
CA ALA A 67 -11.97 -1.67 -6.06
C ALA A 67 -10.49 -1.70 -5.66
N LEU A 68 -10.14 -0.99 -4.58
CA LEU A 68 -8.79 -1.08 -4.04
C LEU A 68 -8.62 -2.42 -3.31
N ILE A 69 -7.84 -3.31 -3.90
CA ILE A 69 -7.48 -4.62 -3.34
C ILE A 69 -6.05 -4.55 -2.79
N LEU A 70 -5.79 -5.27 -1.68
CA LEU A 70 -4.45 -5.28 -1.07
C LEU A 70 -3.44 -5.93 -2.00
N HIS A 71 -3.76 -7.13 -2.49
CA HIS A 71 -2.89 -7.91 -3.37
C HIS A 71 -2.72 -7.27 -4.75
N PRO A 72 -1.56 -7.42 -5.39
CA PRO A 72 -1.46 -7.19 -6.82
C PRO A 72 -2.33 -8.22 -7.58
N PRO A 73 -2.79 -7.91 -8.81
CA PRO A 73 -3.40 -8.89 -9.69
C PRO A 73 -2.44 -10.04 -9.97
N LYS A 74 -3.00 -11.23 -10.23
CA LYS A 74 -2.19 -12.38 -10.63
C LYS A 74 -1.39 -12.07 -11.90
N ASN A 75 -0.10 -12.36 -11.88
CA ASN A 75 0.90 -12.01 -12.89
C ASN A 75 1.02 -10.50 -13.16
N GLY A 76 0.60 -9.67 -12.23
CA GLY A 76 0.61 -8.23 -12.37
C GLY A 76 1.34 -7.51 -11.26
N ALA A 77 1.14 -6.19 -11.21
CA ALA A 77 1.70 -5.31 -10.20
C ALA A 77 0.77 -4.15 -9.86
N VAL A 78 0.92 -3.59 -8.66
CA VAL A 78 0.24 -2.37 -8.23
C VAL A 78 1.28 -1.36 -7.77
N PHE A 79 1.17 -0.13 -8.28
CA PHE A 79 1.87 1.03 -7.75
C PHE A 79 0.92 1.87 -6.92
N ARG A 80 1.27 2.10 -5.65
CA ARG A 80 0.45 2.88 -4.71
C ARG A 80 1.27 3.76 -3.80
N VAL A 81 0.61 4.79 -3.27
CA VAL A 81 1.10 5.59 -2.15
C VAL A 81 0.21 5.34 -0.95
N ILE A 82 0.81 5.23 0.23
CA ILE A 82 0.09 5.07 1.49
C ILE A 82 0.49 6.21 2.42
N HIS A 83 -0.50 6.84 3.03
CA HIS A 83 -0.32 7.81 4.10
C HIS A 83 -0.59 7.13 5.44
N PHE A 84 0.30 7.29 6.38
CA PHE A 84 0.19 6.82 7.75
C PHE A 84 0.25 8.02 8.68
N GLU A 85 -0.88 8.42 9.25
CA GLU A 85 -0.91 9.40 10.34
C GLU A 85 -0.37 8.77 11.63
N PRO A 86 0.08 9.57 12.60
CA PRO A 86 0.47 9.07 13.92
C PRO A 86 -0.59 8.15 14.51
N GLU A 87 -0.18 6.99 15.03
CA GLU A 87 -1.06 6.06 15.71
C GLU A 87 -1.37 6.54 17.13
N ASP A 88 -2.63 6.43 17.53
CA ASP A 88 -3.05 6.55 18.91
C ASP A 88 -3.11 5.15 19.52
N PRO A 89 -2.27 4.82 20.52
CA PRO A 89 -2.24 3.48 21.12
C PRO A 89 -3.58 3.07 21.77
N GLU A 90 -4.36 4.02 22.31
CA GLU A 90 -5.66 3.74 22.91
C GLU A 90 -6.67 3.37 21.82
N VAL A 91 -6.65 4.06 20.69
CA VAL A 91 -7.48 3.72 19.53
C VAL A 91 -7.03 2.38 18.93
N LEU A 92 -5.72 2.22 18.71
CA LEU A 92 -5.15 1.00 18.12
C LEU A 92 -5.56 -0.27 18.88
N ALA A 93 -5.59 -0.23 20.21
CA ALA A 93 -5.98 -1.34 21.05
C ALA A 93 -7.46 -1.77 20.89
N THR A 94 -8.31 -0.93 20.29
CA THR A 94 -9.73 -1.22 20.04
C THR A 94 -10.02 -1.68 18.61
N LEU A 95 -9.04 -1.64 17.71
CA LEU A 95 -9.25 -1.93 16.30
C LEU A 95 -9.24 -3.44 16.02
N ASP A 96 -10.12 -3.85 15.11
CA ASP A 96 -10.15 -5.20 14.55
C ASP A 96 -9.36 -5.25 13.24
N GLY A 97 -8.18 -5.86 13.30
CA GLY A 97 -7.31 -6.03 12.14
C GLY A 97 -7.99 -6.80 11.01
N LYS A 98 -8.75 -7.85 11.32
CA LYS A 98 -9.45 -8.66 10.33
C LYS A 98 -10.52 -7.84 9.59
N ALA A 99 -11.34 -7.08 10.32
CA ALA A 99 -12.32 -6.17 9.72
C ALA A 99 -11.62 -5.10 8.85
N ALA A 100 -10.49 -4.56 9.29
CA ALA A 100 -9.72 -3.59 8.53
C ALA A 100 -9.16 -4.17 7.22
N PHE A 101 -8.70 -5.42 7.20
CA PHE A 101 -8.20 -6.06 5.98
C PHE A 101 -9.30 -6.55 5.05
N ALA A 102 -10.48 -6.88 5.59
CA ALA A 102 -11.67 -7.21 4.79
C ALA A 102 -12.07 -6.07 3.83
N GLU A 103 -11.84 -4.81 4.21
CA GLU A 103 -12.06 -3.63 3.34
C GLU A 103 -11.27 -3.70 2.02
N MET A 104 -10.20 -4.50 1.99
CA MET A 104 -9.29 -4.66 0.85
C MET A 104 -9.28 -6.09 0.31
N GLY A 105 -10.30 -6.91 0.67
CA GLY A 105 -10.37 -8.31 0.24
C GLY A 105 -9.22 -9.19 0.77
N ALA A 106 -8.69 -8.89 1.96
CA ALA A 106 -7.46 -9.49 2.49
C ALA A 106 -7.59 -9.95 3.96
N ASP A 107 -8.79 -10.26 4.43
CA ASP A 107 -9.05 -10.72 5.80
C ASP A 107 -8.34 -12.03 6.16
N SER A 108 -8.04 -12.87 5.16
CA SER A 108 -7.26 -14.09 5.33
C SER A 108 -5.74 -13.89 5.45
N ASN A 109 -5.26 -12.66 5.25
CA ASN A 109 -3.82 -12.35 5.31
C ASN A 109 -3.33 -11.94 6.70
N ILE A 110 -4.28 -11.73 7.63
CA ILE A 110 -3.96 -11.38 9.02
C ILE A 110 -3.35 -12.58 9.72
N VAL A 111 -2.31 -12.30 10.52
CA VAL A 111 -1.69 -13.28 11.41
C VAL A 111 -2.34 -13.15 12.78
N GLU A 112 -3.10 -14.18 13.17
CA GLU A 112 -3.81 -14.20 14.47
C GLU A 112 -2.81 -14.30 15.63
N GLY A 113 -3.08 -13.55 16.71
CA GLY A 113 -2.24 -13.56 17.90
C GLY A 113 -0.89 -12.85 17.76
N ALA A 114 -0.66 -12.17 16.64
CA ALA A 114 0.57 -11.42 16.43
C ALA A 114 0.70 -10.20 17.36
N ARG A 115 1.93 -9.72 17.50
CA ARG A 115 2.29 -8.59 18.40
C ARG A 115 1.67 -7.23 18.02
N HIS A 116 1.08 -7.13 16.82
CA HIS A 116 0.42 -5.93 16.34
C HIS A 116 -0.86 -6.32 15.57
N PRO A 117 -2.00 -5.61 15.73
CA PRO A 117 -3.29 -6.01 15.15
C PRO A 117 -3.30 -5.99 13.61
N PHE A 118 -2.33 -5.35 12.99
CA PHE A 118 -2.21 -5.27 11.53
C PHE A 118 -1.02 -6.06 10.96
N MET A 119 -0.50 -7.05 11.71
CA MET A 119 0.47 -7.99 11.15
C MET A 119 -0.19 -8.82 10.05
N HIS A 120 0.45 -8.86 8.89
CA HIS A 120 -0.07 -9.55 7.71
C HIS A 120 1.04 -9.98 6.76
N ALA A 121 0.71 -10.87 5.85
CA ALA A 121 1.60 -11.27 4.76
C ALA A 121 0.82 -11.35 3.44
N THR A 122 1.48 -10.98 2.35
CA THR A 122 0.96 -11.04 0.98
C THR A 122 1.83 -11.94 0.11
N ASP A 123 1.24 -12.58 -0.91
CA ASP A 123 1.99 -13.31 -1.93
C ASP A 123 2.53 -12.33 -2.97
N SER A 124 3.51 -11.53 -2.54
CA SER A 124 4.11 -10.48 -3.37
C SER A 124 5.57 -10.23 -3.00
N VAL A 125 6.27 -9.61 -3.92
CA VAL A 125 7.53 -8.91 -3.65
C VAL A 125 7.24 -7.42 -3.78
N ASP A 126 7.44 -6.67 -2.69
CA ASP A 126 7.12 -5.26 -2.66
C ASP A 126 8.40 -4.44 -2.63
N PHE A 127 8.48 -3.45 -3.49
CA PHE A 127 9.49 -2.40 -3.43
C PHE A 127 8.86 -1.19 -2.77
N ALA A 128 9.48 -0.70 -1.71
CA ALA A 128 8.98 0.45 -0.97
C ALA A 128 10.04 1.53 -0.80
N VAL A 129 9.58 2.78 -0.72
CA VAL A 129 10.41 3.93 -0.39
C VAL A 129 9.64 4.88 0.53
N VAL A 130 10.30 5.39 1.56
CA VAL A 130 9.77 6.45 2.41
C VAL A 130 9.93 7.78 1.69
N LEU A 131 8.82 8.39 1.29
CA LEU A 131 8.80 9.68 0.59
C LEU A 131 8.85 10.87 1.54
N LYS A 132 8.35 10.66 2.78
CA LYS A 132 8.30 11.68 3.82
C LYS A 132 8.13 11.04 5.19
N GLY A 133 8.74 11.67 6.21
CA GLY A 133 8.60 11.27 7.61
C GLY A 133 9.36 9.98 7.92
N ARG A 134 8.86 9.25 8.89
CA ARG A 134 9.47 7.99 9.37
C ARG A 134 8.38 7.04 9.86
N ILE A 135 8.69 5.75 9.88
CA ILE A 135 7.76 4.70 10.28
C ILE A 135 8.51 3.52 10.88
N MET A 136 7.87 2.81 11.80
CA MET A 136 8.36 1.51 12.26
C MET A 136 7.83 0.41 11.37
N MET A 137 8.72 -0.38 10.79
CA MET A 137 8.41 -1.68 10.19
C MET A 137 8.56 -2.76 11.26
N LEU A 138 7.47 -3.46 11.54
CA LEU A 138 7.44 -4.55 12.50
C LEU A 138 7.53 -5.88 11.76
N LEU A 139 8.42 -6.76 12.20
CA LEU A 139 8.48 -8.16 11.82
C LEU A 139 8.07 -9.02 13.04
N ASP A 140 8.14 -10.33 12.94
CA ASP A 140 7.70 -11.23 14.04
C ASP A 140 8.40 -10.89 15.36
N ASP A 141 9.72 -10.85 15.38
CA ASP A 141 10.54 -10.65 16.59
C ASP A 141 11.37 -9.36 16.58
N THR A 142 11.41 -8.65 15.47
CA THR A 142 12.26 -7.47 15.28
C THR A 142 11.48 -6.30 14.73
N GLU A 143 12.05 -5.11 14.83
CA GLU A 143 11.49 -3.89 14.25
C GLU A 143 12.61 -2.98 13.77
N TYR A 144 12.30 -2.21 12.72
CA TYR A 144 13.23 -1.28 12.10
C TYR A 144 12.56 0.05 11.85
N GLU A 145 13.21 1.13 12.27
CA GLU A 145 12.84 2.47 11.87
C GLU A 145 13.31 2.72 10.43
N LEU A 146 12.38 3.14 9.57
CA LEU A 146 12.63 3.63 8.23
C LEU A 146 12.34 5.12 8.17
N ARG A 147 13.20 5.87 7.46
CA ARG A 147 13.18 7.33 7.34
C ARG A 147 13.08 7.78 5.90
N GLU A 148 12.76 9.03 5.69
CA GLU A 148 12.74 9.65 4.36
C GLU A 148 13.98 9.32 3.55
N GLY A 149 13.76 8.76 2.33
CA GLY A 149 14.79 8.28 1.43
C GLY A 149 15.18 6.81 1.61
N ASP A 150 14.81 6.16 2.71
CA ASP A 150 15.09 4.74 2.89
C ASP A 150 14.24 3.89 1.93
N THR A 151 14.82 2.80 1.48
CA THR A 151 14.18 1.83 0.58
C THR A 151 14.12 0.45 1.24
N LEU A 152 13.06 -0.29 0.92
CA LEU A 152 12.84 -1.65 1.43
C LEU A 152 12.44 -2.58 0.29
N VAL A 153 12.89 -3.82 0.36
CA VAL A 153 12.34 -4.95 -0.39
C VAL A 153 11.65 -5.89 0.60
N GLN A 154 10.31 -5.93 0.54
CA GLN A 154 9.48 -6.83 1.33
C GLN A 154 9.24 -8.11 0.53
N ARG A 155 9.52 -9.27 1.10
CA ARG A 155 9.52 -10.55 0.38
C ARG A 155 8.45 -11.51 0.90
N GLY A 156 7.19 -11.07 0.91
CA GLY A 156 6.05 -11.90 1.31
C GLY A 156 6.09 -12.40 2.76
N ASN A 157 6.91 -11.81 3.61
CA ASN A 157 7.01 -12.15 5.03
C ASN A 157 5.97 -11.39 5.85
N ASN A 158 5.69 -11.90 7.05
CA ASN A 158 4.81 -11.26 8.00
C ASN A 158 5.37 -9.91 8.47
N HIS A 159 4.54 -8.87 8.42
CA HIS A 159 4.94 -7.52 8.80
C HIS A 159 3.74 -6.64 9.18
N ALA A 160 4.04 -5.54 9.86
CA ALA A 160 3.12 -4.42 10.04
C ALA A 160 3.85 -3.08 9.90
N TRP A 161 3.08 -2.06 9.57
CA TRP A 161 3.53 -0.67 9.51
C TRP A 161 2.90 0.09 10.67
N SER A 162 3.72 0.69 11.52
CA SER A 162 3.29 1.41 12.72
C SER A 162 3.92 2.79 12.75
N ASN A 163 3.10 3.83 12.62
CA ASN A 163 3.58 5.20 12.77
C ASN A 163 3.50 5.63 14.24
N GLN A 164 4.54 5.33 14.98
CA GLN A 164 4.70 5.66 16.41
C GLN A 164 5.28 7.08 16.63
N PHE A 165 5.38 7.86 15.57
CA PHE A 165 5.97 9.20 15.59
C PHE A 165 4.87 10.27 15.57
N ASP A 166 5.28 11.54 15.61
CA ASP A 166 4.40 12.71 15.72
C ASP A 166 4.10 13.42 14.38
N GLU A 167 4.54 12.82 13.27
CA GLU A 167 4.35 13.32 11.92
C GLU A 167 3.78 12.27 10.98
N THR A 168 3.08 12.72 9.94
CA THR A 168 2.59 11.83 8.88
C THR A 168 3.75 11.18 8.14
N CYS A 169 3.76 9.86 8.02
CA CYS A 169 4.63 9.15 7.12
C CYS A 169 3.93 8.90 5.78
N ILE A 170 4.66 9.09 4.68
CA ILE A 170 4.19 8.81 3.32
C ILE A 170 5.15 7.85 2.67
N MET A 171 4.63 6.73 2.17
CA MET A 171 5.42 5.72 1.47
C MET A 171 4.85 5.44 0.10
N ALA A 172 5.73 5.18 -0.86
CA ALA A 172 5.34 4.58 -2.14
C ALA A 172 5.70 3.09 -2.15
N PHE A 173 4.84 2.30 -2.79
CA PHE A 173 5.00 0.85 -2.93
C PHE A 173 4.75 0.42 -4.36
N VAL A 174 5.56 -0.55 -4.83
CA VAL A 174 5.24 -1.36 -5.99
C VAL A 174 5.13 -2.80 -5.50
N LEU A 175 3.92 -3.36 -5.53
CA LEU A 175 3.65 -4.75 -5.19
C LEU A 175 3.62 -5.55 -6.49
N ILE A 176 4.42 -6.61 -6.56
CA ILE A 176 4.54 -7.50 -7.72
C ILE A 176 4.04 -8.87 -7.29
N ASP A 177 3.10 -9.46 -8.03
CA ASP A 177 2.60 -10.81 -7.77
C ASP A 177 3.76 -11.80 -7.65
N GLY A 178 3.73 -12.64 -6.64
CA GLY A 178 4.82 -13.51 -6.29
C GLY A 178 4.37 -14.87 -5.77
N THR A 179 5.30 -15.80 -5.79
CA THR A 179 5.11 -17.14 -5.22
C THR A 179 6.27 -17.48 -4.29
N GLY A 180 6.01 -18.27 -3.28
CA GLY A 180 7.04 -18.72 -2.34
C GLY A 180 6.79 -20.16 -1.89
N THR A 181 7.83 -20.78 -1.32
CA THR A 181 7.77 -22.14 -0.76
C THR A 181 7.95 -22.15 0.76
N VAL A 182 8.13 -20.96 1.36
CA VAL A 182 8.31 -20.83 2.80
C VAL A 182 6.95 -20.95 3.48
N GLU A 183 6.82 -21.89 4.41
CA GLU A 183 5.67 -21.90 5.33
C GLU A 183 5.80 -20.71 6.29
N ARG A 184 4.81 -19.81 6.25
CA ARG A 184 4.77 -18.66 7.14
C ARG A 184 4.25 -19.11 8.49
N HIS A 185 4.91 -18.66 9.56
CA HIS A 185 4.35 -18.82 10.89
C HIS A 185 3.15 -17.87 11.03
N GLY A 186 1.98 -18.44 11.31
CA GLY A 186 0.73 -17.76 11.61
C GLY A 186 0.31 -18.05 13.02
#